data_e8d78d71ede1141721374fc00f4a8c3a
#
_entry.id   e8d78d71ede1141721374fc00f4a8c3a
#
_cell.length_a   1.000
_cell.length_b   1.000
_cell.length_c   1.000
_cell.angle_alpha   90.00
_cell.angle_beta   90.00
_cell.angle_gamma   90.00
#
_symmetry.space_group_name_H-M   'P 1'
#
loop_
_entity.id
_entity.type
_entity.pdbx_description
1 polymer ?
#
loop_
_entity_poly.entity_id
_entity_poly.type
_entity_poly.pdbx_seq_one_letter_code
_entity_poly.pdbx_strand_id
1 'polypeptide(L)'
;YALVQMGRRPRISIRKYMTITTPAVRASESNHWYTRDGVPQYTVPSKKDGSPRNTTLRDARTMNLVPSVTTVLNVAAKPALTNWLQQQVLLAALTLPRRPDEPEKEYIDRIINDSKEQGRSAADAGTDIHASIQGFYENKSTGKHQESVNACDQAITKHFGRQQWVSERSFAHDLGFGGKCDLFFRDGEGIGEGIVVDIKTKEFTDPAKVDGYDEHLMQLSAYRVGLGIPKARCANIFVSRNVPDLVVVREWSAEDLDRGWEMFLHLLQFWQLKNSHK
;
A
#
# COMPACT_ATOMS: atom_id res chain seq x y z
N TYR A 1 -55.03 -21.51 -24.39
CA TYR A 1 -54.46 -20.15 -24.41
C TYR A 1 -54.26 -19.70 -22.97
N ALA A 2 -53.06 -19.81 -22.45
CA ALA A 2 -52.67 -19.23 -21.16
C ALA A 2 -51.43 -18.39 -21.40
N LEU A 3 -51.57 -17.06 -21.26
CA LEU A 3 -50.46 -16.09 -21.26
C LEU A 3 -49.67 -16.22 -19.97
N VAL A 4 -48.41 -16.62 -20.08
CA VAL A 4 -47.43 -16.57 -18.98
C VAL A 4 -46.94 -15.14 -18.85
N GLN A 5 -47.27 -14.47 -17.75
CA GLN A 5 -46.70 -13.18 -17.38
C GLN A 5 -45.25 -13.36 -16.97
N MET A 6 -44.32 -12.80 -17.76
CA MET A 6 -42.90 -12.65 -17.38
C MET A 6 -42.75 -11.60 -16.27
N GLY A 7 -42.42 -12.08 -15.08
CA GLY A 7 -42.08 -11.23 -13.94
C GLY A 7 -40.83 -10.40 -14.23
N ARG A 8 -40.93 -9.07 -14.03
CA ARG A 8 -39.80 -8.11 -14.11
C ARG A 8 -38.82 -8.41 -12.99
N ARG A 9 -37.56 -8.69 -13.37
CA ARG A 9 -36.45 -8.78 -12.43
C ARG A 9 -36.22 -7.41 -11.78
N PRO A 10 -35.92 -7.34 -10.48
CA PRO A 10 -35.63 -6.07 -9.82
C PRO A 10 -34.29 -5.50 -10.34
N ARG A 11 -34.31 -4.23 -10.75
CA ARG A 11 -33.10 -3.48 -11.09
C ARG A 11 -32.26 -3.30 -9.83
N ILE A 12 -31.07 -3.92 -9.79
CA ILE A 12 -30.07 -3.65 -8.79
C ILE A 12 -29.59 -2.20 -8.99
N SER A 13 -29.92 -1.35 -8.05
CA SER A 13 -29.46 0.03 -8.00
C SER A 13 -27.94 0.05 -7.79
N ILE A 14 -27.18 0.41 -8.83
CA ILE A 14 -25.76 0.72 -8.72
C ILE A 14 -25.67 2.00 -7.89
N ARG A 15 -25.34 1.87 -6.60
CA ARG A 15 -24.98 3.01 -5.77
C ARG A 15 -23.77 3.70 -6.41
N LYS A 16 -23.96 4.93 -6.90
CA LYS A 16 -22.91 5.85 -7.32
C LYS A 16 -21.97 6.07 -6.15
N TYR A 17 -20.78 5.49 -6.21
CA TYR A 17 -19.71 5.81 -5.25
C TYR A 17 -19.25 7.23 -5.56
N MET A 18 -19.52 8.16 -4.64
CA MET A 18 -18.96 9.49 -4.67
C MET A 18 -17.45 9.38 -4.46
N THR A 19 -16.69 9.74 -5.46
CA THR A 19 -15.24 9.95 -5.35
C THR A 19 -15.05 11.23 -4.53
N ILE A 20 -14.75 11.09 -3.25
CA ILE A 20 -14.38 12.23 -2.41
C ILE A 20 -12.92 12.55 -2.75
N THR A 21 -12.71 13.57 -3.57
CA THR A 21 -11.39 14.19 -3.77
C THR A 21 -11.05 14.97 -2.49
N THR A 22 -10.39 14.29 -1.57
CA THR A 22 -9.80 14.95 -0.39
C THR A 22 -8.54 15.71 -0.83
N PRO A 23 -8.36 16.99 -0.47
CA PRO A 23 -7.09 17.67 -0.73
C PRO A 23 -5.97 16.92 -0.04
N ALA A 24 -4.87 16.71 -0.76
CA ALA A 24 -3.76 15.86 -0.37
C ALA A 24 -3.00 16.44 0.84
N VAL A 25 -3.47 16.15 2.04
CA VAL A 25 -2.59 16.05 3.19
C VAL A 25 -1.90 14.70 3.02
N ARG A 26 -0.60 14.69 2.67
CA ARG A 26 0.20 13.47 2.59
C ARG A 26 0.18 12.79 3.96
N ALA A 27 -0.72 11.84 4.15
CA ALA A 27 -0.70 10.99 5.32
C ALA A 27 0.60 10.18 5.26
N SER A 28 1.41 10.24 6.32
CA SER A 28 2.50 9.31 6.50
C SER A 28 1.91 7.89 6.43
N GLU A 29 2.44 7.00 5.59
CA GLU A 29 1.96 5.62 5.43
C GLU A 29 1.88 4.84 6.75
N SER A 30 2.52 5.34 7.79
CA SER A 30 2.61 4.71 9.11
C SER A 30 1.36 4.86 10.00
N ASN A 31 0.32 5.60 9.57
CA ASN A 31 -0.86 5.87 10.38
C ASN A 31 -2.15 5.93 9.56
N HIS A 32 -2.34 4.97 8.67
CA HIS A 32 -3.59 4.83 7.94
C HIS A 32 -4.64 4.11 8.79
N TRP A 33 -5.85 4.65 8.80
CA TRP A 33 -6.97 4.14 9.54
C TRP A 33 -8.17 3.91 8.63
N TYR A 34 -9.01 2.96 9.02
CA TYR A 34 -10.23 2.62 8.28
C TYR A 34 -11.41 2.55 9.25
N THR A 35 -12.60 2.89 8.76
CA THR A 35 -13.85 2.56 9.47
C THR A 35 -14.08 1.05 9.46
N ARG A 36 -15.01 0.53 10.27
CA ARG A 36 -15.35 -0.90 10.28
C ARG A 36 -15.97 -1.39 8.96
N ASP A 37 -16.48 -0.48 8.13
CA ASP A 37 -17.00 -0.77 6.78
C ASP A 37 -15.90 -0.67 5.70
N GLY A 38 -14.64 -0.46 6.08
CA GLY A 38 -13.50 -0.40 5.16
C GLY A 38 -13.31 0.94 4.46
N VAL A 39 -13.96 2.02 4.91
CA VAL A 39 -13.75 3.36 4.35
C VAL A 39 -12.47 3.97 4.93
N PRO A 40 -11.54 4.47 4.08
CA PRO A 40 -10.34 5.16 4.56
C PRO A 40 -10.65 6.40 5.39
N GLN A 41 -10.04 6.53 6.57
CA GLN A 41 -10.16 7.66 7.49
C GLN A 41 -8.78 8.18 7.87
N TYR A 42 -8.03 8.68 6.88
CA TYR A 42 -6.63 9.11 7.06
C TYR A 42 -6.50 10.48 7.73
N THR A 43 -7.53 11.31 7.60
CA THR A 43 -7.55 12.67 8.17
C THR A 43 -8.83 12.93 8.95
N VAL A 44 -8.71 13.82 9.94
CA VAL A 44 -9.83 14.38 10.72
C VAL A 44 -9.65 15.88 10.85
N PRO A 45 -10.73 16.67 11.06
CA PRO A 45 -10.59 18.10 11.28
C PRO A 45 -9.85 18.41 12.60
N SER A 46 -8.98 19.40 12.54
CA SER A 46 -8.32 19.97 13.72
C SER A 46 -9.33 20.67 14.62
N LYS A 47 -9.25 20.46 15.92
CA LYS A 47 -10.12 21.17 16.89
C LYS A 47 -9.82 22.66 16.98
N LYS A 48 -8.63 23.10 16.53
CA LYS A 48 -8.19 24.50 16.64
C LYS A 48 -8.79 25.38 15.55
N ASP A 49 -8.82 24.88 14.32
CA ASP A 49 -9.12 25.69 13.12
C ASP A 49 -9.91 24.96 12.05
N GLY A 50 -10.31 23.70 12.31
CA GLY A 50 -11.03 22.86 11.34
C GLY A 50 -10.18 22.34 10.18
N SER A 51 -8.89 22.71 10.09
CA SER A 51 -8.00 22.21 9.03
C SER A 51 -7.83 20.70 9.08
N PRO A 52 -7.63 20.03 7.93
CA PRO A 52 -7.37 18.60 7.90
C PRO A 52 -6.04 18.27 8.61
N ARG A 53 -6.07 17.33 9.54
CA ARG A 53 -4.87 16.75 10.18
C ARG A 53 -4.92 15.24 10.14
N ASN A 54 -3.77 14.58 10.24
CA ASN A 54 -3.69 13.13 10.29
C ASN A 54 -4.49 12.56 11.47
N THR A 55 -5.21 11.46 11.21
CA THR A 55 -5.90 10.67 12.23
C THR A 55 -4.88 10.03 13.16
N THR A 56 -5.06 10.19 14.45
CA THR A 56 -4.20 9.62 15.50
C THR A 56 -4.86 8.40 16.14
N LEU A 57 -4.09 7.63 16.91
CA LEU A 57 -4.62 6.52 17.71
C LEU A 57 -5.73 6.97 18.68
N ARG A 58 -5.64 8.19 19.20
CA ARG A 58 -6.70 8.76 20.06
C ARG A 58 -8.00 8.97 19.30
N ASP A 59 -7.92 9.49 18.08
CA ASP A 59 -9.09 9.64 17.21
C ASP A 59 -9.67 8.27 16.85
N ALA A 60 -8.81 7.32 16.50
CA ALA A 60 -9.21 5.96 16.17
C ALA A 60 -9.97 5.27 17.30
N ARG A 61 -9.53 5.43 18.55
CA ARG A 61 -10.27 4.93 19.72
C ARG A 61 -11.66 5.58 19.86
N THR A 62 -11.75 6.89 19.64
CA THR A 62 -13.02 7.64 19.75
C THR A 62 -13.99 7.28 18.64
N MET A 63 -13.48 7.03 17.43
CA MET A 63 -14.27 6.77 16.22
C MET A 63 -14.40 5.26 15.90
N ASN A 64 -13.87 4.40 16.75
CA ASN A 64 -13.86 2.94 16.57
C ASN A 64 -13.24 2.50 15.22
N LEU A 65 -12.12 3.14 14.83
CA LEU A 65 -11.40 2.82 13.60
C LEU A 65 -10.46 1.64 13.80
N VAL A 66 -10.09 0.97 12.71
CA VAL A 66 -9.08 -0.07 12.69
C VAL A 66 -7.79 0.40 12.01
N PRO A 67 -6.60 -0.08 12.46
CA PRO A 67 -5.33 0.24 11.82
C PRO A 67 -5.22 -0.41 10.45
N SER A 68 -4.42 0.19 9.56
CA SER A 68 -4.05 -0.46 8.31
C SER A 68 -3.13 -1.66 8.55
N VAL A 69 -3.11 -2.60 7.59
CA VAL A 69 -2.12 -3.69 7.55
C VAL A 69 -0.69 -3.13 7.69
N THR A 70 -0.33 -2.08 6.96
CA THR A 70 1.00 -1.45 7.04
C THR A 70 1.30 -0.84 8.41
N THR A 71 0.30 -0.27 9.09
CA THR A 71 0.44 0.22 10.48
C THR A 71 0.76 -0.93 11.44
N VAL A 72 0.14 -2.09 11.26
CA VAL A 72 0.44 -3.30 12.04
C VAL A 72 1.84 -3.81 11.73
N LEU A 73 2.21 -3.93 10.46
CA LEU A 73 3.53 -4.41 10.02
C LEU A 73 4.69 -3.54 10.52
N ASN A 74 4.45 -2.26 10.79
CA ASN A 74 5.48 -1.34 11.30
C ASN A 74 5.96 -1.66 12.73
N VAL A 75 5.37 -2.62 13.43
CA VAL A 75 5.91 -3.09 14.73
C VAL A 75 7.06 -4.08 14.55
N ALA A 76 7.19 -4.70 13.38
CA ALA A 76 8.31 -5.57 13.05
C ALA A 76 9.56 -4.77 12.69
N ALA A 77 10.72 -5.33 12.97
CA ALA A 77 11.99 -4.76 12.53
C ALA A 77 12.11 -4.83 11.00
N LYS A 78 12.72 -3.80 10.41
CA LYS A 78 12.99 -3.70 8.95
C LYS A 78 14.51 -3.56 8.72
N PRO A 79 15.30 -4.63 8.85
CA PRO A 79 16.76 -4.55 8.80
C PRO A 79 17.28 -3.94 7.48
N ALA A 80 16.70 -4.30 6.34
CA ALA A 80 17.09 -3.77 5.04
C ALA A 80 16.89 -2.24 4.95
N LEU A 81 15.75 -1.74 5.43
CA LEU A 81 15.48 -0.30 5.49
C LEU A 81 16.43 0.41 6.46
N THR A 82 16.67 -0.18 7.64
CA THR A 82 17.60 0.38 8.64
C THR A 82 19.00 0.51 8.07
N ASN A 83 19.50 -0.54 7.42
CA ASN A 83 20.82 -0.53 6.77
C ASN A 83 20.89 0.52 5.66
N TRP A 84 19.85 0.63 4.83
CA TRP A 84 19.81 1.65 3.79
C TRP A 84 19.83 3.07 4.36
N LEU A 85 19.04 3.35 5.41
CA LEU A 85 19.04 4.67 6.09
C LEU A 85 20.41 5.01 6.68
N GLN A 86 21.09 4.04 7.29
CA GLN A 86 22.45 4.23 7.79
C GLN A 86 23.43 4.57 6.66
N GLN A 87 23.33 3.89 5.52
CA GLN A 87 24.15 4.20 4.35
C GLN A 87 23.88 5.61 3.81
N GLN A 88 22.62 6.08 3.79
CA GLN A 88 22.33 7.46 3.37
C GLN A 88 22.98 8.50 4.30
N VAL A 89 22.98 8.26 5.62
CA VAL A 89 23.66 9.13 6.58
C VAL A 89 25.17 9.14 6.35
N LEU A 90 25.78 7.99 6.12
CA LEU A 90 27.22 7.89 5.82
C LEU A 90 27.58 8.59 4.50
N LEU A 91 26.79 8.40 3.46
CA LEU A 91 27.01 9.09 2.17
C LEU A 91 26.89 10.60 2.31
N ALA A 92 25.90 11.11 3.05
CA ALA A 92 25.77 12.53 3.34
C ALA A 92 27.00 13.05 4.12
N ALA A 93 27.50 12.31 5.10
CA ALA A 93 28.68 12.68 5.86
C ALA A 93 29.95 12.72 5.01
N LEU A 94 30.07 11.86 4.00
CA LEU A 94 31.21 11.83 3.08
C LEU A 94 31.15 12.92 2.01
N THR A 95 29.97 13.39 1.62
CA THR A 95 29.76 14.33 0.53
C THR A 95 29.56 15.78 0.98
N LEU A 96 29.14 16.00 2.23
CA LEU A 96 28.93 17.33 2.79
C LEU A 96 30.13 17.75 3.66
N PRO A 97 31.03 18.61 3.17
CA PRO A 97 32.15 19.08 3.97
C PRO A 97 31.65 19.92 5.16
N ARG A 98 32.32 19.79 6.30
CA ARG A 98 32.09 20.68 7.44
C ARG A 98 32.53 22.10 7.09
N ARG A 99 31.67 23.07 7.39
CA ARG A 99 31.98 24.50 7.17
C ARG A 99 33.01 24.98 8.22
N PRO A 100 33.84 25.96 7.87
CA PRO A 100 34.69 26.60 8.85
C PRO A 100 33.85 27.11 10.06
N ASP A 101 34.33 26.86 11.25
CA ASP A 101 33.68 27.26 12.52
C ASP A 101 32.26 26.73 12.77
N GLU A 102 31.78 25.75 11.97
CA GLU A 102 30.48 25.13 12.16
C GLU A 102 30.48 24.28 13.43
N PRO A 103 29.55 24.53 14.39
CA PRO A 103 29.40 23.68 15.57
C PRO A 103 29.09 22.23 15.17
N GLU A 104 29.64 21.27 15.90
CA GLU A 104 29.47 19.84 15.62
C GLU A 104 27.99 19.45 15.51
N LYS A 105 27.16 19.97 16.41
CA LYS A 105 25.73 19.71 16.40
C LYS A 105 25.04 20.18 15.11
N GLU A 106 25.38 21.38 14.64
CA GLU A 106 24.80 21.93 13.40
C GLU A 106 25.23 21.11 12.17
N TYR A 107 26.48 20.65 12.16
CA TYR A 107 26.97 19.76 11.12
C TYR A 107 26.23 18.42 11.11
N ILE A 108 26.04 17.79 12.27
CA ILE A 108 25.27 16.55 12.41
C ILE A 108 23.81 16.74 11.95
N ASP A 109 23.16 17.82 12.38
CA ASP A 109 21.78 18.12 11.99
C ASP A 109 21.65 18.32 10.48
N ARG A 110 22.65 18.94 9.85
CA ARG A 110 22.70 19.12 8.38
C ARG A 110 22.86 17.81 7.64
N ILE A 111 23.75 16.91 8.09
CA ILE A 111 23.90 15.56 7.54
C ILE A 111 22.59 14.77 7.65
N ILE A 112 21.97 14.76 8.83
CA ILE A 112 20.71 14.06 9.05
C ILE A 112 19.59 14.61 8.16
N ASN A 113 19.53 15.93 7.97
CA ASN A 113 18.51 16.54 7.11
C ASN A 113 18.71 16.20 5.64
N ASP A 114 19.94 16.20 5.14
CA ASP A 114 20.28 15.79 3.78
C ASP A 114 19.92 14.32 3.53
N SER A 115 20.29 13.43 4.45
CA SER A 115 19.93 12.01 4.33
C SER A 115 18.40 11.76 4.32
N LYS A 116 17.64 12.54 5.08
CA LYS A 116 16.17 12.50 5.06
C LYS A 116 15.59 13.02 3.76
N GLU A 117 16.20 14.04 3.14
CA GLU A 117 15.76 14.58 1.86
C GLU A 117 15.96 13.57 0.74
N GLN A 118 17.08 12.83 0.74
CA GLN A 118 17.29 11.72 -0.18
C GLN A 118 16.20 10.64 -0.04
N GLY A 119 15.85 10.29 1.20
CA GLY A 119 14.76 9.35 1.48
C GLY A 119 13.40 9.85 0.98
N ARG A 120 13.09 11.13 1.17
CA ARG A 120 11.85 11.75 0.67
C ARG A 120 11.79 11.76 -0.86
N SER A 121 12.87 12.17 -1.52
CA SER A 121 12.95 12.19 -2.98
C SER A 121 12.71 10.79 -3.58
N ALA A 122 13.31 9.76 -2.98
CA ALA A 122 13.08 8.38 -3.38
C ALA A 122 11.61 7.94 -3.19
N ALA A 123 10.99 8.30 -2.07
CA ALA A 123 9.58 7.99 -1.79
C ALA A 123 8.64 8.75 -2.73
N ASP A 124 8.91 10.03 -3.01
CA ASP A 124 8.11 10.85 -3.90
C ASP A 124 8.13 10.31 -5.35
N ALA A 125 9.31 9.95 -5.86
CA ALA A 125 9.44 9.32 -7.18
C ALA A 125 8.66 8.00 -7.26
N GLY A 126 8.70 7.19 -6.19
CA GLY A 126 7.92 5.96 -6.10
C GLY A 126 6.41 6.22 -6.13
N THR A 127 5.96 7.22 -5.38
CA THR A 127 4.54 7.62 -5.31
C THR A 127 4.03 8.11 -6.66
N ASP A 128 4.82 8.87 -7.42
CA ASP A 128 4.45 9.37 -8.74
C ASP A 128 4.25 8.23 -9.76
N ILE A 129 5.15 7.24 -9.78
CA ILE A 129 5.01 6.04 -10.63
C ILE A 129 3.76 5.25 -10.23
N HIS A 130 3.58 5.00 -8.94
CA HIS A 130 2.42 4.28 -8.41
C HIS A 130 1.11 4.98 -8.80
N ALA A 131 1.02 6.29 -8.60
CA ALA A 131 -0.15 7.08 -8.98
C ALA A 131 -0.44 7.02 -10.49
N SER A 132 0.59 6.94 -11.33
CA SER A 132 0.43 6.80 -12.77
C SER A 132 -0.13 5.42 -13.15
N ILE A 133 0.35 4.35 -12.51
CA ILE A 133 -0.16 2.99 -12.71
C ILE A 133 -1.61 2.88 -12.20
N GLN A 134 -1.91 3.41 -11.02
CA GLN A 134 -3.27 3.50 -10.49
C GLN A 134 -4.19 4.22 -11.47
N GLY A 135 -3.78 5.39 -11.98
CA GLY A 135 -4.53 6.18 -12.95
C GLY A 135 -4.89 5.38 -14.20
N PHE A 136 -3.98 4.56 -14.71
CA PHE A 136 -4.23 3.68 -15.84
C PHE A 136 -5.38 2.69 -15.56
N TYR A 137 -5.34 1.97 -14.44
CA TYR A 137 -6.38 1.00 -14.07
C TYR A 137 -7.72 1.67 -13.69
N GLU A 138 -7.71 2.94 -13.35
CA GLU A 138 -8.92 3.75 -13.10
C GLU A 138 -9.42 4.48 -14.36
N ASN A 139 -8.85 4.23 -15.54
CA ASN A 139 -9.13 4.92 -16.80
C ASN A 139 -8.94 6.45 -16.71
N LYS A 140 -7.93 6.88 -15.97
CA LYS A 140 -7.51 8.28 -15.83
C LYS A 140 -6.21 8.53 -16.60
N SER A 141 -5.70 9.77 -16.56
CA SER A 141 -4.41 10.10 -17.14
C SER A 141 -3.27 9.37 -16.42
N THR A 142 -2.32 8.82 -17.18
CA THR A 142 -1.12 8.14 -16.69
C THR A 142 0.05 9.09 -16.39
N GLY A 143 -0.13 10.38 -16.65
CA GLY A 143 0.92 11.39 -16.41
C GLY A 143 2.20 11.15 -17.22
N LYS A 144 3.34 11.36 -16.57
CA LYS A 144 4.68 11.32 -17.19
C LYS A 144 5.35 9.93 -17.21
N HIS A 145 4.72 8.88 -16.61
CA HIS A 145 5.33 7.57 -16.44
C HIS A 145 4.73 6.48 -17.35
N GLN A 146 4.36 6.87 -18.58
CA GLN A 146 3.68 5.98 -19.53
C GLN A 146 4.46 4.68 -19.83
N GLU A 147 5.78 4.75 -19.90
CA GLU A 147 6.64 3.59 -20.16
C GLU A 147 6.57 2.58 -19.00
N SER A 148 6.71 3.04 -17.76
CA SER A 148 6.56 2.20 -16.56
C SER A 148 5.16 1.62 -16.44
N VAL A 149 4.13 2.39 -16.80
CA VAL A 149 2.73 1.93 -16.82
C VAL A 149 2.54 0.79 -17.82
N ASN A 150 3.02 0.98 -19.06
CA ASN A 150 2.90 -0.02 -20.12
C ASN A 150 3.65 -1.31 -19.76
N ALA A 151 4.87 -1.18 -19.22
CA ALA A 151 5.68 -2.33 -18.80
C ALA A 151 4.99 -3.09 -17.64
N CYS A 152 4.42 -2.37 -16.68
CA CYS A 152 3.69 -2.94 -15.56
C CYS A 152 2.45 -3.72 -16.04
N ASP A 153 1.60 -3.12 -16.88
CA ASP A 153 0.41 -3.75 -17.43
C ASP A 153 0.75 -4.99 -18.28
N GLN A 154 1.78 -4.89 -19.13
CA GLN A 154 2.27 -6.03 -19.91
C GLN A 154 2.76 -7.18 -19.04
N ALA A 155 3.51 -6.89 -17.96
CA ALA A 155 4.01 -7.90 -17.03
C ALA A 155 2.85 -8.59 -16.29
N ILE A 156 1.88 -7.83 -15.79
CA ILE A 156 0.68 -8.33 -15.13
C ILE A 156 -0.15 -9.18 -16.10
N THR A 157 -0.42 -8.66 -17.30
CA THR A 157 -1.22 -9.37 -18.32
C THR A 157 -0.53 -10.65 -18.78
N LYS A 158 0.78 -10.65 -18.95
CA LYS A 158 1.55 -11.84 -19.31
C LYS A 158 1.47 -12.93 -18.24
N HIS A 159 1.43 -12.54 -16.96
CA HIS A 159 1.47 -13.46 -15.83
C HIS A 159 0.10 -14.01 -15.44
N PHE A 160 -0.92 -13.14 -15.40
CA PHE A 160 -2.27 -13.47 -14.93
C PHE A 160 -3.34 -13.54 -16.04
N GLY A 161 -2.98 -13.21 -17.29
CA GLY A 161 -3.96 -12.99 -18.34
C GLY A 161 -4.65 -11.62 -18.20
N ARG A 162 -5.56 -11.33 -19.15
CA ARG A 162 -6.37 -10.11 -19.07
C ARG A 162 -7.50 -10.31 -18.05
N GLN A 163 -7.58 -9.41 -17.06
CA GLN A 163 -8.56 -9.42 -16.00
C GLN A 163 -9.32 -8.09 -15.93
N GLN A 164 -10.50 -8.12 -15.33
CA GLN A 164 -11.23 -6.90 -14.97
C GLN A 164 -10.78 -6.44 -13.57
N TRP A 165 -9.66 -5.74 -13.53
CA TRP A 165 -9.08 -5.28 -12.28
C TRP A 165 -9.93 -4.22 -11.60
N VAL A 166 -10.10 -4.34 -10.29
CA VAL A 166 -10.57 -3.27 -9.40
C VAL A 166 -9.34 -2.65 -8.75
N SER A 167 -9.10 -1.36 -9.02
CA SER A 167 -8.00 -0.60 -8.40
C SER A 167 -8.40 -0.05 -7.05
N GLU A 168 -7.42 0.07 -6.13
CA GLU A 168 -7.56 0.75 -4.84
C GLU A 168 -8.71 0.22 -3.97
N ARG A 169 -8.91 -1.10 -3.97
CA ARG A 169 -9.96 -1.72 -3.18
C ARG A 169 -9.62 -1.70 -1.70
N SER A 170 -10.39 -0.94 -0.91
CA SER A 170 -10.27 -0.89 0.55
C SER A 170 -11.21 -1.87 1.25
N PHE A 171 -10.84 -2.27 2.45
CA PHE A 171 -11.58 -3.20 3.28
C PHE A 171 -11.31 -2.96 4.78
N ALA A 172 -12.19 -3.50 5.63
CA ALA A 172 -11.90 -3.78 7.04
C ALA A 172 -12.29 -5.22 7.36
N HIS A 173 -11.62 -5.81 8.33
CA HIS A 173 -11.83 -7.19 8.79
C HIS A 173 -12.21 -7.22 10.28
N ASP A 174 -13.06 -8.18 10.66
CA ASP A 174 -13.60 -8.31 12.03
C ASP A 174 -12.51 -8.50 13.10
N LEU A 175 -11.35 -9.02 12.74
CA LEU A 175 -10.19 -9.10 13.63
C LEU A 175 -9.58 -7.73 14.01
N GLY A 176 -10.07 -6.63 13.46
CA GLY A 176 -9.66 -5.27 13.83
C GLY A 176 -8.46 -4.77 13.03
N PHE A 177 -8.42 -4.98 11.74
CA PHE A 177 -7.48 -4.37 10.80
C PHE A 177 -8.17 -4.02 9.48
N GLY A 178 -7.61 -3.12 8.74
CA GLY A 178 -8.09 -2.74 7.41
C GLY A 178 -6.94 -2.56 6.43
N GLY A 179 -7.27 -2.33 5.18
CA GLY A 179 -6.26 -2.14 4.14
C GLY A 179 -6.85 -1.62 2.85
N LYS A 180 -5.96 -1.36 1.92
CA LYS A 180 -6.28 -0.99 0.56
C LYS A 180 -5.25 -1.64 -0.36
N CYS A 181 -5.68 -2.51 -1.27
CA CYS A 181 -4.80 -3.15 -2.23
C CYS A 181 -4.80 -2.40 -3.55
N ASP A 182 -3.69 -2.47 -4.29
CA ASP A 182 -3.51 -1.73 -5.52
C ASP A 182 -4.39 -2.30 -6.64
N LEU A 183 -4.36 -3.62 -6.84
CA LEU A 183 -5.22 -4.29 -7.81
C LEU A 183 -5.85 -5.55 -7.20
N PHE A 184 -7.11 -5.71 -7.49
CA PHE A 184 -7.95 -6.80 -7.02
C PHE A 184 -8.77 -7.36 -8.17
N PHE A 185 -8.82 -8.69 -8.26
CA PHE A 185 -9.73 -9.41 -9.15
C PHE A 185 -10.38 -10.56 -8.37
N ARG A 186 -11.67 -10.75 -8.57
CA ARG A 186 -12.41 -11.90 -8.04
C ARG A 186 -13.05 -12.66 -9.22
N ASP A 187 -12.79 -13.96 -9.30
CA ASP A 187 -13.37 -14.80 -10.32
C ASP A 187 -14.75 -15.31 -9.85
N GLY A 188 -15.81 -14.70 -10.40
CA GLY A 188 -17.19 -15.07 -10.16
C GLY A 188 -17.66 -14.95 -8.70
N GLU A 189 -18.69 -15.75 -8.34
CA GLU A 189 -19.27 -15.82 -6.99
C GLU A 189 -18.57 -16.87 -6.09
N GLY A 190 -17.50 -17.49 -6.58
CA GLY A 190 -16.74 -18.51 -5.85
C GLY A 190 -16.11 -17.96 -4.56
N ILE A 191 -16.27 -18.68 -3.45
CA ILE A 191 -15.63 -18.32 -2.19
C ILE A 191 -14.14 -18.64 -2.29
N GLY A 192 -13.29 -17.60 -2.31
CA GLY A 192 -11.85 -17.73 -2.11
C GLY A 192 -10.98 -17.73 -3.37
N GLU A 193 -11.55 -17.60 -4.57
CA GLU A 193 -10.78 -17.47 -5.80
C GLU A 193 -10.64 -16.02 -6.24
N GLY A 194 -9.48 -15.68 -6.78
CA GLY A 194 -9.17 -14.33 -7.22
C GLY A 194 -7.68 -14.04 -7.25
N ILE A 195 -7.33 -12.78 -7.47
CA ILE A 195 -5.95 -12.32 -7.52
C ILE A 195 -5.84 -11.01 -6.74
N VAL A 196 -4.79 -10.90 -5.92
CA VAL A 196 -4.42 -9.65 -5.24
C VAL A 196 -3.01 -9.28 -5.66
N VAL A 197 -2.85 -8.05 -6.14
CA VAL A 197 -1.56 -7.51 -6.57
C VAL A 197 -1.23 -6.28 -5.74
N ASP A 198 0.02 -6.18 -5.33
CA ASP A 198 0.58 -5.02 -4.66
C ASP A 198 1.82 -4.55 -5.43
N ILE A 199 1.83 -3.28 -5.80
CA ILE A 199 2.85 -2.67 -6.65
C ILE A 199 3.89 -1.98 -5.78
N LYS A 200 5.15 -2.32 -6.02
CA LYS A 200 6.29 -1.75 -5.29
C LYS A 200 7.25 -1.08 -6.26
N THR A 201 7.63 0.14 -5.97
CA THR A 201 8.67 0.84 -6.73
C THR A 201 10.00 0.81 -5.96
N LYS A 202 11.06 0.43 -6.61
CA LYS A 202 12.42 0.44 -6.04
C LYS A 202 13.47 0.67 -7.13
N GLU A 203 14.67 1.03 -6.74
CA GLU A 203 15.79 1.13 -7.67
C GLU A 203 16.39 -0.26 -7.90
N PHE A 204 16.45 -0.69 -9.16
CA PHE A 204 17.17 -1.88 -9.58
C PHE A 204 17.41 -1.86 -11.09
N THR A 205 18.50 -2.49 -11.49
CA THR A 205 18.90 -2.69 -12.91
C THR A 205 19.02 -4.17 -13.23
N ASP A 206 19.09 -5.03 -12.23
CA ASP A 206 19.21 -6.48 -12.37
C ASP A 206 17.97 -7.16 -11.79
N PRO A 207 17.09 -7.74 -12.64
CA PRO A 207 15.87 -8.44 -12.20
C PRO A 207 16.15 -9.62 -11.26
N ALA A 208 17.29 -10.26 -11.40
CA ALA A 208 17.65 -11.45 -10.62
C ALA A 208 17.92 -11.10 -9.14
N LYS A 209 18.21 -9.83 -8.84
CA LYS A 209 18.46 -9.34 -7.47
C LYS A 209 17.19 -8.76 -6.81
N VAL A 210 16.05 -8.83 -7.48
CA VAL A 210 14.79 -8.35 -6.92
C VAL A 210 14.12 -9.51 -6.19
N ASP A 211 13.97 -9.35 -4.88
CA ASP A 211 13.26 -10.30 -4.04
C ASP A 211 12.23 -9.62 -3.17
N GLY A 212 11.22 -10.40 -2.74
CA GLY A 212 10.22 -9.99 -1.78
C GLY A 212 10.74 -10.16 -0.34
N TYR A 213 10.24 -9.32 0.55
CA TYR A 213 10.52 -9.41 1.98
C TYR A 213 9.31 -10.02 2.72
N ASP A 214 9.54 -10.54 3.92
CA ASP A 214 8.45 -11.07 4.75
C ASP A 214 7.33 -10.04 5.00
N GLU A 215 7.65 -8.74 5.02
CA GLU A 215 6.63 -7.69 5.13
C GLU A 215 5.69 -7.64 3.91
N HIS A 216 6.20 -7.89 2.70
CA HIS A 216 5.39 -7.96 1.48
C HIS A 216 4.50 -9.21 1.50
N LEU A 217 5.05 -10.34 1.93
CA LEU A 217 4.33 -11.59 2.11
C LEU A 217 3.18 -11.42 3.10
N MET A 218 3.45 -10.90 4.30
CA MET A 218 2.45 -10.65 5.33
C MET A 218 1.38 -9.66 4.86
N GLN A 219 1.77 -8.62 4.10
CA GLN A 219 0.84 -7.63 3.55
C GLN A 219 -0.17 -8.28 2.60
N LEU A 220 0.29 -9.03 1.62
CA LEU A 220 -0.57 -9.72 0.66
C LEU A 220 -1.43 -10.80 1.32
N SER A 221 -0.87 -11.53 2.28
CA SER A 221 -1.60 -12.52 3.08
C SER A 221 -2.76 -11.90 3.86
N ALA A 222 -2.52 -10.75 4.50
CA ALA A 222 -3.56 -10.00 5.19
C ALA A 222 -4.60 -9.42 4.21
N TYR A 223 -4.18 -8.96 3.04
CA TYR A 223 -5.09 -8.42 2.02
C TYR A 223 -6.02 -9.50 1.48
N ARG A 224 -5.53 -10.69 1.09
CA ARG A 224 -6.40 -11.76 0.57
C ARG A 224 -7.45 -12.20 1.58
N VAL A 225 -7.10 -12.27 2.87
CA VAL A 225 -8.06 -12.61 3.94
C VAL A 225 -9.04 -11.46 4.17
N GLY A 226 -8.55 -10.23 4.29
CA GLY A 226 -9.37 -9.04 4.50
C GLY A 226 -10.37 -8.76 3.36
N LEU A 227 -10.03 -9.13 2.14
CA LEU A 227 -10.90 -9.01 0.96
C LEU A 227 -11.90 -10.18 0.82
N GLY A 228 -11.86 -11.17 1.74
CA GLY A 228 -12.75 -12.35 1.70
C GLY A 228 -12.43 -13.34 0.59
N ILE A 229 -11.18 -13.40 0.15
CA ILE A 229 -10.66 -14.35 -0.84
C ILE A 229 -9.37 -15.03 -0.32
N PRO A 230 -9.44 -15.81 0.77
CA PRO A 230 -8.27 -16.33 1.47
C PRO A 230 -7.41 -17.30 0.66
N LYS A 231 -7.91 -17.80 -0.48
CA LYS A 231 -7.17 -18.68 -1.41
C LYS A 231 -6.71 -17.95 -2.68
N ALA A 232 -6.85 -16.63 -2.75
CA ALA A 232 -6.42 -15.86 -3.91
C ALA A 232 -4.91 -16.01 -4.17
N ARG A 233 -4.55 -16.00 -5.46
CA ARG A 233 -3.17 -15.82 -5.89
C ARG A 233 -2.70 -14.42 -5.53
N CYS A 234 -1.47 -14.28 -5.06
CA CYS A 234 -0.93 -12.99 -4.64
C CYS A 234 0.45 -12.75 -5.21
N ALA A 235 0.68 -11.56 -5.75
CA ALA A 235 1.99 -11.16 -6.26
C ALA A 235 2.36 -9.72 -5.91
N ASN A 236 3.65 -9.50 -5.70
CA ASN A 236 4.23 -8.17 -5.76
C ASN A 236 4.73 -7.89 -7.18
N ILE A 237 4.46 -6.70 -7.67
CA ILE A 237 4.98 -6.20 -8.94
C ILE A 237 6.02 -5.13 -8.62
N PHE A 238 7.28 -5.44 -8.85
CA PHE A 238 8.37 -4.50 -8.64
C PHE A 238 8.64 -3.72 -9.93
N VAL A 239 8.44 -2.42 -9.87
CA VAL A 239 8.70 -1.48 -10.98
C VAL A 239 9.96 -0.71 -10.68
N SER A 240 10.92 -0.72 -11.61
CA SER A 240 12.17 0.00 -11.45
C SER A 240 11.95 1.51 -11.57
N ARG A 241 12.55 2.30 -10.64
CA ARG A 241 12.52 3.75 -10.70
C ARG A 241 13.57 4.35 -11.64
N ASN A 242 14.62 3.59 -11.94
CA ASN A 242 15.74 4.03 -12.76
C ASN A 242 15.79 3.39 -14.15
N VAL A 243 14.97 2.35 -14.40
CA VAL A 243 14.83 1.70 -15.71
C VAL A 243 13.34 1.49 -15.97
N PRO A 244 12.65 2.44 -16.66
CA PRO A 244 11.19 2.52 -16.71
C PRO A 244 10.46 1.30 -17.29
N ASP A 245 11.10 0.53 -18.18
CA ASP A 245 10.56 -0.68 -18.81
C ASP A 245 10.86 -1.96 -18.01
N LEU A 246 11.61 -1.85 -16.90
CA LEU A 246 12.04 -2.99 -16.11
C LEU A 246 11.05 -3.29 -14.98
N VAL A 247 10.35 -4.43 -15.10
CA VAL A 247 9.34 -4.89 -14.16
C VAL A 247 9.59 -6.35 -13.80
N VAL A 248 9.47 -6.69 -12.52
CA VAL A 248 9.58 -8.05 -12.01
C VAL A 248 8.30 -8.44 -11.31
N VAL A 249 7.73 -9.59 -11.68
CA VAL A 249 6.58 -10.21 -11.00
C VAL A 249 7.10 -11.25 -10.03
N ARG A 250 6.73 -11.12 -8.77
CA ARG A 250 7.03 -12.10 -7.73
C ARG A 250 5.72 -12.63 -7.15
N GLU A 251 5.27 -13.77 -7.65
CA GLU A 251 4.12 -14.47 -7.09
C GLU A 251 4.55 -15.32 -5.89
N TRP A 252 3.74 -15.32 -4.84
CA TRP A 252 3.97 -16.10 -3.63
C TRP A 252 3.21 -17.43 -3.69
N SER A 253 3.82 -18.51 -3.18
CA SER A 253 3.17 -19.80 -3.05
C SER A 253 2.01 -19.74 -2.03
N ALA A 254 1.04 -20.65 -2.18
CA ALA A 254 -0.06 -20.75 -1.21
C ALA A 254 0.45 -21.03 0.22
N GLU A 255 1.47 -21.86 0.34
CA GLU A 255 2.12 -22.21 1.61
C GLU A 255 2.80 -21.00 2.25
N ASP A 256 3.53 -20.21 1.46
CA ASP A 256 4.12 -18.94 1.96
C ASP A 256 3.04 -17.98 2.42
N LEU A 257 1.98 -17.83 1.65
CA LEU A 257 0.88 -16.92 2.00
C LEU A 257 0.14 -17.37 3.29
N ASP A 258 0.01 -18.66 3.53
CA ASP A 258 -0.56 -19.18 4.77
C ASP A 258 0.38 -18.89 5.95
N ARG A 259 1.68 -19.12 5.79
CA ARG A 259 2.71 -18.72 6.76
C ARG A 259 2.71 -17.21 7.02
N GLY A 260 2.63 -16.39 5.96
CA GLY A 260 2.56 -14.94 6.07
C GLY A 260 1.33 -14.45 6.82
N TRP A 261 0.19 -15.13 6.68
CA TRP A 261 -1.03 -14.85 7.46
C TRP A 261 -0.82 -15.13 8.96
N GLU A 262 -0.24 -16.27 9.31
CA GLU A 262 0.10 -16.59 10.71
C GLU A 262 1.02 -15.54 11.32
N MET A 263 2.09 -15.16 10.62
CA MET A 263 3.00 -14.09 11.05
C MET A 263 2.26 -12.77 11.27
N PHE A 264 1.38 -12.38 10.34
CA PHE A 264 0.58 -11.15 10.47
C PHE A 264 -0.35 -11.19 11.67
N LEU A 265 -1.00 -12.31 11.95
CA LEU A 265 -1.88 -12.47 13.12
C LEU A 265 -1.14 -12.21 14.43
N HIS A 266 0.09 -12.71 14.58
CA HIS A 266 0.91 -12.46 15.77
C HIS A 266 1.29 -10.98 15.91
N LEU A 267 1.62 -10.31 14.80
CA LEU A 267 1.89 -8.87 14.80
C LEU A 267 0.63 -8.05 15.12
N LEU A 268 -0.52 -8.45 14.59
CA LEU A 268 -1.81 -7.80 14.89
C LEU A 268 -2.13 -7.91 16.38
N GLN A 269 -2.00 -9.09 16.96
CA GLN A 269 -2.21 -9.33 18.39
C GLN A 269 -1.27 -8.47 19.25
N PHE A 270 0.02 -8.46 18.91
CA PHE A 270 1.01 -7.62 19.59
C PHE A 270 0.64 -6.13 19.48
N TRP A 271 0.27 -5.67 18.28
CA TRP A 271 -0.11 -4.27 18.04
C TRP A 271 -1.34 -3.88 18.87
N GLN A 272 -2.37 -4.72 18.91
CA GLN A 272 -3.61 -4.49 19.66
C GLN A 272 -3.35 -4.41 21.17
N LEU A 273 -2.56 -5.33 21.72
CA LEU A 273 -2.17 -5.33 23.14
C LEU A 273 -1.34 -4.10 23.49
N LYS A 274 -0.30 -3.81 22.69
CA LYS A 274 0.60 -2.64 22.89
C LYS A 274 -0.18 -1.34 22.91
N ASN A 275 -1.18 -1.20 22.04
CA ASN A 275 -1.93 0.04 21.87
C ASN A 275 -3.26 0.05 22.65
N SER A 276 -3.63 -1.02 23.37
CA SER A 276 -4.94 -1.17 24.04
C SER A 276 -6.08 -0.76 23.11
N HIS A 277 -6.06 -1.28 21.86
CA HIS A 277 -7.02 -0.95 20.82
C HIS A 277 -7.28 -2.18 19.94
N LYS A 278 -8.58 -2.48 19.72
CA LYS A 278 -8.98 -3.67 18.99
C LYS A 278 -10.06 -3.37 17.95
#